data_1eeab750eb84c25fec57a6b8a154f348
#
_entry.id   1eeab750eb84c25fec57a6b8a154f348
#
_cell.length_a   1.000
_cell.length_b   1.000
_cell.length_c   1.000
_cell.angle_alpha   90.00
_cell.angle_beta   90.00
_cell.angle_gamma   90.00
#
_symmetry.space_group_name_H-M   'P 1'
#
loop_
_entity.id
_entity.type
_entity.pdbx_description
1 polymer ?
#
loop_
_entity_poly.entity_id
_entity_poly.type
_entity_poly.pdbx_seq_one_letter_code
_entity_poly.pdbx_strand_id
1 'polypeptide(L)' 'MKVFVILIGCVQSLTVPLIETCETFPVYDPFTSIPECLRYVNEFSLTVKQANTDLYVTGFCTTKDINET' A
#
# COMPACT_ATOMS: atom_id res chain seq x y z
N MET A 1 14.31 -10.75 -11.88
CA MET A 1 14.12 -9.36 -11.42
C MET A 1 13.32 -9.39 -10.13
N LYS A 2 13.76 -8.66 -9.12
CA LYS A 2 13.02 -8.55 -7.85
C LYS A 2 12.19 -7.28 -7.87
N VAL A 3 10.93 -7.41 -7.54
CA VAL A 3 9.99 -6.29 -7.48
C VAL A 3 9.49 -6.15 -6.05
N PHE A 4 9.60 -4.96 -5.51
CA PHE A 4 9.16 -4.67 -4.14
C PHE A 4 7.94 -3.77 -4.18
N VAL A 5 7.13 -3.85 -3.12
CA VAL A 5 5.95 -3.01 -3.00
C VAL A 5 6.04 -2.17 -1.73
N ILE A 6 5.63 -0.92 -1.85
CA ILE A 6 5.47 -0.03 -0.70
C ILE A 6 3.99 0.32 -0.62
N LEU A 7 3.36 -0.08 0.48
CA LEU A 7 1.95 0.19 0.72
C LEU A 7 1.81 1.48 1.51
N ILE A 8 0.80 2.25 1.20
CA ILE A 8 0.47 3.49 1.89
C ILE A 8 -0.96 3.37 2.38
N GLY A 9 -1.13 3.34 3.70
CA GLY A 9 -2.46 3.28 4.30
C GLY A 9 -2.85 4.63 4.86
N CYS A 10 -4.05 5.08 4.56
CA CYS A 10 -4.55 6.37 4.98
C CYS A 10 -5.89 6.21 5.69
N VAL A 11 -6.04 6.91 6.81
CA VAL A 11 -7.29 6.99 7.57
C VAL A 11 -7.75 8.44 7.58
N GLN A 12 -9.00 8.65 7.21
CA GLN A 12 -9.60 9.97 7.24
C GLN A 12 -10.49 10.11 8.48
N SER A 13 -10.24 11.14 9.27
CA SER A 13 -11.09 11.44 10.41
C SER A 13 -12.41 12.06 9.94
N LEU A 14 -13.53 11.58 10.49
CA LEU A 14 -14.85 12.13 10.19
C LEU A 14 -15.22 13.29 11.11
N THR A 15 -14.37 13.60 12.07
CA THR A 15 -14.60 14.71 12.98
C THR A 15 -13.99 16.01 12.43
N VAL A 16 -14.42 17.13 12.97
CA VAL A 16 -13.90 18.45 12.58
C VAL A 16 -12.78 18.84 13.55
N PRO A 17 -11.57 19.24 13.05
CA PRO A 17 -11.19 19.32 11.64
C PRO A 17 -10.95 17.94 11.02
N LEU A 18 -11.18 17.83 9.72
CA LEU A 18 -10.89 16.62 9.00
C LEU A 18 -9.38 16.45 8.91
N ILE A 19 -8.89 15.36 9.47
CA ILE A 19 -7.46 15.07 9.47
C ILE A 19 -7.26 13.73 8.76
N GLU A 20 -6.41 13.76 7.73
CA GLU A 20 -5.99 12.56 7.03
C GLU A 20 -4.61 12.16 7.54
N THR A 21 -4.50 10.94 8.04
CA THR A 21 -3.24 10.40 8.54
C THR A 21 -2.85 9.21 7.67
N CYS A 22 -1.65 9.26 7.12
CA CYS A 22 -1.13 8.20 6.26
C CYS A 22 0.14 7.63 6.84
N GLU A 23 0.31 6.31 6.68
CA GLU A 23 1.52 5.60 7.07
C GLU A 23 2.00 4.74 5.92
N THR A 24 3.30 4.55 5.85
CA THR A 24 3.94 3.77 4.80
C THR A 24 4.35 2.42 5.37
N PHE A 25 3.99 1.34 4.64
CA PHE A 25 4.29 -0.03 5.06
C PHE A 25 5.08 -0.72 3.95
N PRO A 26 6.41 -0.81 4.09
CA PRO A 26 7.19 -1.54 3.08
C PRO A 26 6.97 -3.04 3.24
N VAL A 27 6.85 -3.72 2.10
CA VAL A 27 6.78 -5.19 2.06
C VAL A 27 8.12 -5.70 1.55
N TYR A 28 8.82 -6.43 2.37
CA TYR A 28 10.20 -6.85 2.08
C TYR A 28 10.28 -8.12 1.23
N ASP A 29 9.19 -8.89 1.14
CA ASP A 29 9.16 -10.07 0.31
C ASP A 29 9.03 -9.68 -1.16
N PRO A 30 10.02 -9.99 -2.00
CA PRO A 30 9.98 -9.56 -3.40
C PRO A 30 9.00 -10.38 -4.22
N PHE A 31 8.41 -9.71 -5.21
CA PHE A 31 7.62 -10.36 -6.25
C PHE A 31 8.52 -10.65 -7.46
N THR A 32 8.07 -11.53 -8.32
CA THR A 32 8.83 -11.91 -9.51
C THR A 32 8.56 -11.02 -10.71
N SER A 33 7.45 -10.27 -10.71
CA SER A 33 7.09 -9.42 -11.83
C SER A 33 6.27 -8.21 -11.36
N ILE A 34 6.28 -7.16 -12.17
CA ILE A 34 5.47 -5.96 -11.91
C ILE A 34 3.97 -6.28 -11.92
N PRO A 35 3.43 -7.04 -12.89
CA PRO A 35 2.00 -7.39 -12.88
C PRO A 35 1.58 -8.12 -11.61
N GLU A 36 2.41 -9.01 -11.09
CA GLU A 36 2.12 -9.73 -9.85
C GLU A 36 2.07 -8.76 -8.65
N CYS A 37 3.00 -7.83 -8.59
CA CYS A 37 3.02 -6.81 -7.56
C CYS A 37 1.77 -5.92 -7.61
N LEU A 38 1.40 -5.44 -8.79
CA LEU A 38 0.21 -4.60 -8.97
C LEU A 38 -1.06 -5.34 -8.59
N ARG A 39 -1.13 -6.62 -8.90
CA ARG A 39 -2.26 -7.45 -8.51
C ARG A 39 -2.38 -7.55 -7.00
N TYR A 40 -1.27 -7.74 -6.32
CA TYR A 40 -1.24 -7.78 -4.87
C TYR A 40 -1.77 -6.47 -4.26
N VAL A 41 -1.28 -5.33 -4.75
CA VAL A 41 -1.71 -4.01 -4.28
C VAL A 41 -3.22 -3.84 -4.46
N ASN A 42 -3.73 -4.21 -5.64
CA ASN A 42 -5.13 -4.07 -5.95
C ASN A 42 -6.01 -4.94 -5.05
N GLU A 43 -5.64 -6.20 -4.87
CA GLU A 43 -6.39 -7.12 -4.02
C GLU A 43 -6.37 -6.68 -2.55
N PHE A 44 -5.24 -6.22 -2.08
CA PHE A 44 -5.10 -5.73 -0.71
C PHE A 44 -5.96 -4.48 -0.48
N SER A 45 -5.93 -3.56 -1.43
CA SER A 45 -6.73 -2.33 -1.37
C SER A 45 -8.22 -2.64 -1.31
N LEU A 46 -8.70 -3.57 -2.14
CA LEU A 46 -10.11 -3.97 -2.14
C LEU A 46 -10.53 -4.62 -0.83
N THR A 47 -9.67 -5.49 -0.29
CA THR A 47 -9.95 -6.18 0.97
C THR A 47 -10.10 -5.19 2.12
N VAL A 48 -9.19 -4.22 2.21
CA VAL A 48 -9.23 -3.20 3.26
C VAL A 48 -10.47 -2.34 3.11
N LYS A 49 -10.81 -1.94 1.89
CA LYS A 49 -11.97 -1.09 1.62
C LYS A 49 -13.27 -1.78 2.01
N GLN A 50 -13.36 -3.10 1.80
CA GLN A 50 -14.53 -3.86 2.20
C GLN A 50 -14.64 -4.00 3.71
N ALA A 51 -13.51 -4.05 4.40
CA ALA A 51 -13.48 -4.19 5.86
C ALA A 51 -13.74 -2.87 6.58
N ASN A 52 -13.28 -1.75 6.00
CA ASN A 52 -13.40 -0.44 6.64
C ASN A 52 -13.45 0.65 5.57
N THR A 53 -14.59 1.33 5.46
CA THR A 53 -14.80 2.35 4.44
C THR A 53 -14.04 3.65 4.71
N ASP A 54 -13.61 3.87 5.95
CA ASP A 54 -12.86 5.08 6.32
C ASP A 54 -11.35 4.93 6.11
N LEU A 55 -10.92 3.72 5.80
CA LEU A 55 -9.52 3.40 5.57
C LEU A 55 -9.34 3.05 4.10
N TYR A 56 -8.31 3.61 3.49
CA TYR A 56 -7.94 3.18 2.15
C TYR A 56 -6.44 2.96 2.08
N VAL A 57 -6.06 2.02 1.22
CA VAL A 57 -4.68 1.64 1.02
C VAL A 57 -4.38 1.72 -0.46
N THR A 58 -3.24 2.31 -0.78
CA THR A 58 -2.69 2.30 -2.12
C THR A 58 -1.25 1.80 -2.02
N GLY A 59 -0.57 1.69 -3.15
CA GLY A 59 0.81 1.26 -3.13
C GLY A 59 1.44 1.41 -4.49
N PHE A 60 2.74 1.26 -4.53
CA PHE A 60 3.47 1.29 -5.78
C PHE A 60 4.55 0.20 -5.78
N CYS A 61 4.90 -0.23 -6.98
CA CYS A 61 5.89 -1.27 -7.20
C CYS A 61 7.19 -0.65 -7.68
N THR A 62 8.30 -1.18 -7.17
CA THR A 62 9.63 -0.68 -7.54
C THR A 62 10.59 -1.85 -7.68
N THR A 63 11.54 -1.71 -8.58
CA THR A 63 12.63 -2.68 -8.71
C THR A 63 13.82 -2.35 -7.83
N LYS A 64 13.79 -1.18 -7.20
CA LYS A 64 14.84 -0.76 -6.27
C LYS A 64 14.63 -1.41 -4.92
N ASP A 65 15.70 -1.96 -4.34
CA ASP A 65 15.64 -2.58 -3.02
C ASP A 65 15.29 -1.51 -1.97
N ILE A 66 14.29 -1.79 -1.17
CA ILE A 66 13.82 -0.88 -0.12
C ILE A 66 14.90 -0.66 0.94
N ASN A 67 15.74 -1.65 1.16
CA ASN A 67 16.81 -1.60 2.16
C ASN A 67 18.05 -0.86 1.68
N GLU A 68 18.12 -0.50 0.41
CA GLU A 68 19.19 0.32 -0.11
C GLU A 68 18.89 1.79 0.12
N THR A 69 19.78 2.42 0.83
CA THR A 69 19.69 3.86 1.11
C THR A 69 20.70 4.65 0.32
#